data_6bd96a227b260b3bda8a8a104e4560a5
#
_entry.id   6bd96a227b260b3bda8a8a104e4560a5
#
_cell.length_a   1.000
_cell.length_b   1.000
_cell.length_c   1.000
_cell.angle_alpha   90.00
_cell.angle_beta   90.00
_cell.angle_gamma   90.00
#
_symmetry.space_group_name_H-M   'P 1'
#
loop_
_entity.id
_entity.type
_entity.pdbx_description
1 polymer ?
#
loop_
_entity_poly.entity_id
_entity_poly.type
_entity_poly.pdbx_seq_one_letter_code
_entity_poly.pdbx_strand_id
1 'polypeptide(L)'
;MAKQGGWTKGRKGEKQLKFKAKCDKCGKEFYPREKELAILKGCIIIRGFECRCGAQYVTVVTDNELRRKMSQLQDLLEELKKIQYSNKYEVKEQLKIHGFVPQDIQDRINKKEKDYLDTITQLRREIAAHGKELKEKYKGYIK
;
A
#
# COMPACT_ATOMS: atom_id res chain seq x y z
N MET A 1 -27.52 6.77 -2.17
CA MET A 1 -26.93 6.60 -1.93
C MET A 1 -26.01 6.21 -1.82
N ALA A 2 -25.66 6.09 -1.66
CA ALA A 2 -24.93 5.80 -1.57
C ALA A 2 -24.02 5.57 -1.25
N LYS A 3 -23.52 5.43 -1.03
CA LYS A 3 -22.71 5.26 -0.81
C LYS A 3 -22.08 4.72 -0.82
N GLN A 4 -21.80 4.57 -0.74
CA GLN A 4 -21.13 4.27 -0.76
C GLN A 4 -20.05 3.66 -0.58
N GLY A 5 -19.51 3.45 -0.58
CA GLY A 5 -18.28 2.74 -0.68
C GLY A 5 -17.92 2.07 0.64
N GLY A 6 -16.84 1.31 0.78
CA GLY A 6 -16.49 0.62 2.00
C GLY A 6 -15.92 1.49 3.11
N TRP A 7 -16.18 2.76 3.08
CA TRP A 7 -15.63 3.70 4.06
C TRP A 7 -16.66 4.14 5.07
N THR A 8 -16.27 4.25 6.31
CA THR A 8 -17.04 4.93 7.32
C THR A 8 -16.26 6.14 7.76
N LYS A 9 -16.95 7.21 8.08
CA LYS A 9 -16.33 8.42 8.60
C LYS A 9 -16.22 8.37 10.12
N GLY A 10 -16.07 7.19 10.67
CA GLY A 10 -15.93 7.04 12.09
C GLY A 10 -14.56 7.47 12.57
N ARG A 11 -13.93 6.64 13.34
CA ARG A 11 -12.64 6.96 13.93
C ARG A 11 -11.54 7.09 12.89
N LYS A 12 -10.64 8.03 13.16
CA LYS A 12 -9.47 8.24 12.34
C LYS A 12 -8.63 6.96 12.23
N GLY A 13 -8.26 6.59 11.01
CA GLY A 13 -7.44 5.42 10.76
C GLY A 13 -8.20 4.11 10.59
N GLU A 14 -9.50 4.11 10.80
CA GLU A 14 -10.30 2.91 10.60
C GLU A 14 -10.81 2.84 9.17
N LYS A 15 -10.75 1.65 8.59
CA LYS A 15 -11.28 1.37 7.25
C LYS A 15 -12.17 0.14 7.33
N GLN A 16 -13.38 0.27 6.80
CA GLN A 16 -14.26 -0.88 6.66
C GLN A 16 -13.96 -1.54 5.32
N LEU A 17 -13.65 -2.83 5.34
CA LEU A 17 -13.40 -3.58 4.13
C LEU A 17 -14.71 -3.88 3.41
N LYS A 18 -14.65 -4.00 2.08
CA LYS A 18 -15.86 -4.16 1.25
C LYS A 18 -16.39 -5.59 1.20
N PHE A 19 -15.79 -6.51 1.92
CA PHE A 19 -16.22 -7.88 1.92
C PHE A 19 -16.58 -8.34 3.34
N LYS A 20 -17.41 -9.34 3.43
CA LYS A 20 -17.72 -9.97 4.70
C LYS A 20 -16.65 -11.00 5.03
N ALA A 21 -16.23 -11.02 6.28
CA ALA A 21 -15.36 -12.05 6.81
C ALA A 21 -16.15 -12.90 7.80
N LYS A 22 -15.74 -14.16 7.92
CA LYS A 22 -16.32 -15.06 8.90
C LYS A 22 -15.32 -15.29 10.02
N CYS A 23 -15.74 -15.05 11.25
CA CYS A 23 -14.88 -15.27 12.41
C CYS A 23 -14.72 -16.77 12.66
N ASP A 24 -13.47 -17.24 12.75
CA ASP A 24 -13.18 -18.65 12.99
C ASP A 24 -13.59 -19.13 14.37
N LYS A 25 -13.66 -18.22 15.33
CA LYS A 25 -14.00 -18.56 16.72
C LYS A 25 -15.49 -18.56 16.99
N CYS A 26 -16.21 -17.54 16.55
CA CYS A 26 -17.64 -17.45 16.82
C CYS A 26 -18.53 -17.79 15.62
N GLY A 27 -17.96 -17.93 14.44
CA GLY A 27 -18.67 -18.29 13.22
C GLY A 27 -19.55 -17.20 12.62
N LYS A 28 -19.60 -16.03 13.22
CA LYS A 28 -20.43 -14.94 12.71
C LYS A 28 -19.74 -14.20 11.59
N GLU A 29 -20.52 -13.75 10.62
CA GLU A 29 -20.02 -12.91 9.55
C GLU A 29 -20.03 -11.45 10.00
N PHE A 30 -19.05 -10.69 9.52
CA PHE A 30 -18.94 -9.27 9.84
C PHE A 30 -18.17 -8.55 8.74
N TYR A 31 -18.30 -7.23 8.69
CA TYR A 31 -17.48 -6.40 7.81
C TYR A 31 -16.26 -5.93 8.61
N PRO A 32 -15.06 -6.44 8.30
CA PRO A 32 -13.88 -6.08 9.09
C PRO A 32 -13.55 -4.60 8.98
N ARG A 33 -13.08 -4.02 10.08
CA ARG A 33 -12.54 -2.66 10.13
C ARG A 33 -11.11 -2.73 10.62
N GLU A 34 -10.20 -2.27 9.79
CA GLU A 34 -8.79 -2.25 10.18
C GLU A 34 -8.53 -1.13 11.15
N LYS A 35 -7.86 -1.45 12.26
CA LYS A 35 -7.51 -0.48 13.29
C LYS A 35 -6.21 -0.89 13.98
N GLU A 36 -5.66 -0.01 14.81
CA GLU A 36 -4.53 -0.37 15.64
C GLU A 36 -5.02 -1.31 16.75
N LEU A 37 -4.39 -2.48 16.84
CA LEU A 37 -4.70 -3.45 17.90
C LEU A 37 -3.77 -3.29 19.08
N ALA A 38 -2.52 -2.93 18.84
CA ALA A 38 -1.52 -2.76 19.90
C ALA A 38 -0.36 -1.93 19.41
N ILE A 39 0.31 -1.26 20.38
CA ILE A 39 1.57 -0.56 20.14
C ILE A 39 2.58 -1.13 21.15
N LEU A 40 3.67 -1.70 20.62
CA LEU A 40 4.71 -2.31 21.46
C LEU A 40 5.97 -1.47 21.41
N LYS A 41 6.64 -1.34 22.56
CA LYS A 41 7.90 -0.61 22.68
C LYS A 41 7.86 0.81 22.10
N GLY A 42 6.66 1.40 22.02
CA GLY A 42 6.46 2.76 21.51
C GLY A 42 6.55 2.92 19.99
N CYS A 43 7.04 1.93 19.25
CA CYS A 43 7.24 2.06 17.81
C CYS A 43 6.70 0.92 16.97
N ILE A 44 6.41 -0.22 17.56
CA ILE A 44 5.85 -1.37 16.84
C ILE A 44 4.34 -1.25 16.84
N ILE A 45 3.76 -1.02 15.68
CA ILE A 45 2.31 -0.86 15.57
C ILE A 45 1.74 -2.11 14.91
N ILE A 46 0.83 -2.76 15.64
CA ILE A 46 0.12 -3.94 15.15
C ILE A 46 -1.27 -3.51 14.73
N ARG A 47 -1.60 -3.69 13.45
CA ARG A 47 -2.89 -3.34 12.91
C ARG A 47 -3.63 -4.58 12.44
N GLY A 48 -4.95 -4.51 12.48
CA GLY A 48 -5.78 -5.61 12.04
C GLY A 48 -7.23 -5.32 12.35
N PHE A 49 -8.02 -6.34 12.52
CA PHE A 49 -9.42 -6.17 12.85
C PHE A 49 -9.82 -7.13 13.96
N GLU A 50 -10.92 -6.78 14.62
CA GLU A 50 -11.41 -7.51 15.77
C GLU A 50 -12.88 -7.86 15.55
N CYS A 51 -13.23 -9.12 15.83
CA CYS A 51 -14.61 -9.54 15.85
C CYS A 51 -15.22 -9.16 17.20
N ARG A 52 -16.55 -9.02 17.24
CA ARG A 52 -17.26 -8.70 18.49
C ARG A 52 -17.05 -9.73 19.58
N CYS A 53 -16.69 -10.96 19.21
CA CYS A 53 -16.37 -12.00 20.20
C CYS A 53 -15.00 -11.83 20.84
N GLY A 54 -14.22 -10.85 20.44
CA GLY A 54 -12.88 -10.58 20.96
C GLY A 54 -11.75 -11.20 20.15
N ALA A 55 -12.06 -12.00 19.11
CA ALA A 55 -11.03 -12.57 18.26
C ALA A 55 -10.34 -11.46 17.46
N GLN A 56 -9.02 -11.47 17.45
CA GLN A 56 -8.23 -10.47 16.74
C GLN A 56 -7.47 -11.10 15.57
N TYR A 57 -7.45 -10.38 14.46
CA TYR A 57 -6.79 -10.85 13.22
C TYR A 57 -5.80 -9.78 12.78
N VAL A 58 -4.51 -10.13 12.77
CA VAL A 58 -3.45 -9.21 12.39
C VAL A 58 -3.33 -9.12 10.87
N THR A 59 -3.38 -7.91 10.35
CA THR A 59 -3.17 -7.67 8.92
C THR A 59 -1.75 -7.19 8.64
N VAL A 60 -1.22 -6.33 9.50
CA VAL A 60 0.14 -5.79 9.32
C VAL A 60 0.77 -5.41 10.66
N VAL A 61 2.07 -5.62 10.74
CA VAL A 61 2.90 -5.16 11.85
C VAL A 61 3.96 -4.26 11.26
N THR A 62 4.09 -3.04 11.78
CA THR A 62 5.08 -2.08 11.28
C THR A 62 5.95 -1.56 12.41
N ASP A 63 7.21 -1.26 12.05
CA ASP A 63 8.11 -0.51 12.91
C ASP A 63 8.50 0.80 12.19
N ASN A 64 9.36 1.59 12.80
CA ASN A 64 9.78 2.86 12.21
C ASN A 64 10.47 2.68 10.86
N GLU A 65 11.31 1.65 10.73
CA GLU A 65 12.01 1.38 9.47
C GLU A 65 11.06 0.99 8.35
N LEU A 66 10.12 0.10 8.65
CA LEU A 66 9.13 -0.33 7.65
C LEU A 66 8.26 0.84 7.20
N ARG A 67 7.79 1.66 8.14
CA ARG A 67 6.98 2.83 7.81
C ARG A 67 7.76 3.83 6.96
N ARG A 68 9.06 4.00 7.21
CA ARG A 68 9.91 4.86 6.40
C ARG A 68 10.01 4.33 4.96
N LYS A 69 10.19 3.02 4.80
CA LYS A 69 10.23 2.39 3.47
C LYS A 69 8.90 2.55 2.74
N MET A 70 7.78 2.40 3.46
CA MET A 70 6.45 2.59 2.88
C MET A 70 6.24 4.03 2.41
N SER A 71 6.74 5.01 3.17
CA SER A 71 6.69 6.41 2.79
C SER A 71 7.54 6.69 1.56
N GLN A 72 8.75 6.10 1.49
CA GLN A 72 9.60 6.20 0.32
C GLN A 72 8.93 5.63 -0.92
N LEU A 73 8.24 4.50 -0.76
CA LEU A 73 7.50 3.90 -1.86
C LEU A 73 6.40 4.84 -2.37
N GLN A 74 5.68 5.47 -1.45
CA GLN A 74 4.62 6.41 -1.82
C GLN A 74 5.19 7.59 -2.60
N ASP A 75 6.32 8.13 -2.15
CA ASP A 75 7.00 9.24 -2.83
C ASP A 75 7.44 8.84 -4.24
N LEU A 76 8.01 7.63 -4.39
CA LEU A 76 8.44 7.13 -5.69
C LEU A 76 7.25 6.92 -6.64
N LEU A 77 6.13 6.44 -6.13
CA LEU A 77 4.93 6.27 -6.94
C LEU A 77 4.38 7.61 -7.43
N GLU A 78 4.42 8.63 -6.59
CA GLU A 78 4.00 9.97 -6.98
C GLU A 78 4.95 10.58 -8.03
N GLU A 79 6.25 10.41 -7.84
CA GLU A 79 7.24 10.86 -8.81
C GLU A 79 7.07 10.16 -10.16
N LEU A 80 6.82 8.86 -10.14
CA LEU A 80 6.59 8.09 -11.36
C LEU A 80 5.35 8.61 -12.11
N LYS A 81 4.29 8.94 -11.40
CA LYS A 81 3.10 9.53 -12.03
C LYS A 81 3.42 10.82 -12.74
N LYS A 82 4.22 11.69 -12.12
CA LYS A 82 4.64 12.96 -12.72
C LYS A 82 5.48 12.73 -13.95
N ILE A 83 6.38 11.78 -13.91
CA ILE A 83 7.25 11.42 -15.05
C ILE A 83 6.42 10.87 -16.19
N GLN A 84 5.49 9.98 -15.90
CA GLN A 84 4.62 9.40 -16.92
C GLN A 84 3.74 10.46 -17.59
N TYR A 85 3.25 11.41 -16.82
CA TYR A 85 2.48 12.52 -17.35
C TYR A 85 3.32 13.39 -18.27
N SER A 86 4.54 13.75 -17.83
CA SER A 86 5.48 14.53 -18.60
C SER A 86 5.89 13.81 -19.89
N ASN A 87 6.14 12.50 -19.81
CA ASN A 87 6.51 11.68 -20.97
C ASN A 87 5.36 11.60 -21.99
N LYS A 88 4.14 11.48 -21.50
CA LYS A 88 2.96 11.48 -22.36
C LYS A 88 2.83 12.80 -23.12
N TYR A 89 3.10 13.91 -22.46
CA TYR A 89 3.08 15.22 -23.10
C TYR A 89 4.16 15.31 -24.17
N GLU A 90 5.38 14.87 -23.86
CA GLU A 90 6.49 14.87 -24.81
C GLU A 90 6.19 14.03 -26.06
N VAL A 91 5.60 12.85 -25.87
CA VAL A 91 5.20 12.00 -26.98
C VAL A 91 4.20 12.73 -27.90
N LYS A 92 3.22 13.40 -27.30
CA LYS A 92 2.25 14.19 -28.07
C LYS A 92 2.92 15.30 -28.89
N GLU A 93 3.88 16.00 -28.28
CA GLU A 93 4.60 17.09 -28.95
C GLU A 93 5.43 16.55 -30.11
N GLN A 94 6.13 15.43 -29.92
CA GLN A 94 6.92 14.82 -30.98
C GLN A 94 6.05 14.37 -32.15
N LEU A 95 4.87 13.81 -31.88
CA LEU A 95 3.93 13.41 -32.89
C LEU A 95 3.41 14.60 -33.70
N LYS A 96 3.19 15.73 -33.06
CA LYS A 96 2.79 16.97 -33.74
C LYS A 96 3.87 17.51 -34.66
N ILE A 97 5.12 17.50 -34.20
CA ILE A 97 6.26 18.09 -34.90
C ILE A 97 6.73 17.19 -36.04
N HIS A 98 6.87 15.90 -35.78
CA HIS A 98 7.51 14.95 -36.69
C HIS A 98 6.58 13.91 -37.28
N GLY A 99 5.36 13.73 -36.72
CA GLY A 99 4.48 12.65 -37.09
C GLY A 99 4.90 11.29 -36.51
N PHE A 100 5.99 11.26 -35.74
CA PHE A 100 6.51 10.06 -35.08
C PHE A 100 7.34 10.48 -33.88
N VAL A 101 7.68 9.54 -33.00
CA VAL A 101 8.58 9.78 -31.87
C VAL A 101 9.97 9.29 -32.27
N PRO A 102 10.99 10.18 -32.31
CA PRO A 102 12.36 9.75 -32.61
C PRO A 102 12.82 8.66 -31.63
N GLN A 103 13.59 7.70 -32.13
CA GLN A 103 13.98 6.53 -31.34
C GLN A 103 14.79 6.89 -30.09
N ASP A 104 15.68 7.87 -30.20
CA ASP A 104 16.50 8.33 -29.05
C ASP A 104 15.61 8.88 -27.91
N ILE A 105 14.55 9.60 -28.26
CA ILE A 105 13.59 10.13 -27.28
C ILE A 105 12.80 9.00 -26.67
N GLN A 106 12.33 8.05 -27.49
CA GLN A 106 11.59 6.89 -27.00
C GLN A 106 12.45 6.06 -26.04
N ASP A 107 13.71 5.84 -26.38
CA ASP A 107 14.65 5.09 -25.53
C ASP A 107 14.89 5.79 -24.20
N ARG A 108 15.05 7.10 -24.22
CA ARG A 108 15.24 7.90 -23.00
C ARG A 108 14.02 7.81 -22.07
N ILE A 109 12.83 7.94 -22.65
CA ILE A 109 11.56 7.84 -21.91
C ILE A 109 11.42 6.45 -21.29
N ASN A 110 11.63 5.41 -22.07
CA ASN A 110 11.51 4.03 -21.60
C ASN A 110 12.51 3.72 -20.51
N LYS A 111 13.76 4.17 -20.65
CA LYS A 111 14.79 3.93 -19.65
C LYS A 111 14.44 4.60 -18.34
N LYS A 112 14.00 5.85 -18.37
CA LYS A 112 13.65 6.60 -17.17
C LYS A 112 12.51 5.93 -16.40
N GLU A 113 11.46 5.53 -17.10
CA GLU A 113 10.34 4.82 -16.47
C GLU A 113 10.79 3.47 -15.92
N LYS A 114 11.61 2.74 -16.66
CA LYS A 114 12.10 1.44 -16.24
C LYS A 114 12.92 1.54 -14.97
N ASP A 115 13.79 2.54 -14.88
CA ASP A 115 14.64 2.74 -13.69
C ASP A 115 13.77 2.97 -12.43
N TYR A 116 12.72 3.77 -12.55
CA TYR A 116 11.78 3.96 -11.45
C TYR A 116 11.02 2.69 -11.09
N LEU A 117 10.56 1.97 -12.10
CA LEU A 117 9.82 0.72 -11.88
C LEU A 117 10.69 -0.33 -11.21
N ASP A 118 11.96 -0.42 -11.59
CA ASP A 118 12.90 -1.36 -10.99
C ASP A 118 13.12 -1.02 -9.50
N THR A 119 13.30 0.26 -9.20
CA THR A 119 13.48 0.73 -7.82
C THR A 119 12.23 0.45 -6.99
N ILE A 120 11.05 0.73 -7.54
CA ILE A 120 9.78 0.48 -6.88
C ILE A 120 9.60 -1.03 -6.60
N THR A 121 9.91 -1.86 -7.57
CA THR A 121 9.80 -3.31 -7.43
C THR A 121 10.70 -3.82 -6.31
N GLN A 122 11.95 -3.35 -6.27
CA GLN A 122 12.90 -3.74 -5.24
C GLN A 122 12.41 -3.29 -3.86
N LEU A 123 11.95 -2.06 -3.74
CA LEU A 123 11.45 -1.53 -2.48
C LEU A 123 10.21 -2.31 -1.99
N ARG A 124 9.31 -2.67 -2.91
CA ARG A 124 8.15 -3.49 -2.56
C ARG A 124 8.55 -4.86 -2.02
N ARG A 125 9.59 -5.46 -2.58
CA ARG A 125 10.13 -6.74 -2.08
C ARG A 125 10.67 -6.58 -0.67
N GLU A 126 11.42 -5.52 -0.42
CA GLU A 126 11.97 -5.23 0.91
C GLU A 126 10.87 -5.00 1.92
N ILE A 127 9.84 -4.25 1.56
CA ILE A 127 8.69 -3.99 2.43
C ILE A 127 7.97 -5.29 2.77
N ALA A 128 7.71 -6.13 1.77
CA ALA A 128 7.02 -7.39 1.97
C ALA A 128 7.82 -8.33 2.88
N ALA A 129 9.14 -8.43 2.67
CA ALA A 129 10.00 -9.27 3.49
C ALA A 129 10.08 -8.78 4.93
N HIS A 130 10.27 -7.47 5.12
CA HIS A 130 10.34 -6.87 6.45
C HIS A 130 9.01 -7.01 7.20
N GLY A 131 7.89 -6.75 6.52
CA GLY A 131 6.56 -6.90 7.10
C GLY A 131 6.29 -8.34 7.53
N LYS A 132 6.72 -9.29 6.72
CA LYS A 132 6.57 -10.72 7.05
C LYS A 132 7.39 -11.10 8.28
N GLU A 133 8.63 -10.62 8.36
CA GLU A 133 9.47 -10.85 9.53
C GLU A 133 8.84 -10.29 10.81
N LEU A 134 8.35 -9.05 10.75
CA LEU A 134 7.70 -8.43 11.89
C LEU A 134 6.45 -9.18 12.31
N LYS A 135 5.65 -9.60 11.35
CA LYS A 135 4.44 -10.34 11.63
C LYS A 135 4.73 -11.66 12.33
N GLU A 136 5.76 -12.37 11.88
CA GLU A 136 6.20 -13.62 12.53
C GLU A 136 6.75 -13.35 13.92
N LYS A 137 7.56 -12.32 14.06
CA LYS A 137 8.19 -11.98 15.33
C LYS A 137 7.17 -11.63 16.41
N TYR A 138 6.10 -10.93 16.04
CA TYR A 138 5.13 -10.42 17.01
C TYR A 138 3.80 -11.16 17.01
N LYS A 139 3.69 -12.28 16.31
CA LYS A 139 2.42 -13.03 16.25
C LYS A 139 1.91 -13.51 17.60
N GLY A 140 2.81 -13.76 18.54
CA GLY A 140 2.46 -14.21 19.88
C GLY A 140 1.87 -13.16 20.78
N TYR A 141 1.90 -11.89 20.38
CA TYR A 141 1.38 -10.78 21.17
C TYR A 141 -0.10 -10.53 20.96
N ILE A 142 -0.68 -11.15 19.94
CA ILE A 142 -2.11 -11.03 19.60
C ILE A 142 -2.75 -12.40 19.74
N LYS A 143 -3.87 -12.43 20.44
CA LYS A 143 -4.60 -13.67 20.70
C LYS A 143 -5.59 -14.01 19.60
#